data_50db1b867be13c5af34eb03ac3c1e55b
#
_entry.id   50db1b867be13c5af34eb03ac3c1e55b
#
_cell.length_a   1.000
_cell.length_b   1.000
_cell.length_c   1.000
_cell.angle_alpha   90.00
_cell.angle_beta   90.00
_cell.angle_gamma   90.00
#
_symmetry.space_group_name_H-M   'P 1'
#
loop_
_entity.id
_entity.type
_entity.pdbx_description
1 polymer ?
#
loop_
_entity_poly.entity_id
_entity_poly.type
_entity_poly.pdbx_seq_one_letter_code
_entity_poly.pdbx_strand_id
1 'polypeptide(L)'
;MVRVEVIANRSVEENILDAIKFESAGKYYTKYPSILGVGNSGPRMGDAIWPEENIILVYWCEDDELRSIERAVAYVKKKFPNEGIKMYSLPGAQIHAQIEEEAAETQKGE
;
A
#
# COMPACT_ATOMS: atom_id res chain seq x y z
N MET A 1 1.81 15.77 2.90
CA MET A 1 2.07 14.34 2.74
C MET A 1 0.76 13.57 2.76
N VAL A 2 0.70 12.49 2.02
CA VAL A 2 -0.52 11.68 1.87
C VAL A 2 -0.21 10.26 2.31
N ARG A 3 -1.12 9.66 3.08
CA ARG A 3 -1.10 8.22 3.34
C ARG A 3 -1.91 7.53 2.25
N VAL A 4 -1.30 6.56 1.59
CA VAL A 4 -1.97 5.75 0.57
C VAL A 4 -2.07 4.32 1.07
N GLU A 5 -3.27 3.74 0.98
CA GLU A 5 -3.50 2.34 1.29
C GLU A 5 -4.00 1.63 0.03
N VAL A 6 -3.29 0.59 -0.38
CA VAL A 6 -3.74 -0.29 -1.46
C VAL A 6 -4.09 -1.62 -0.83
N ILE A 7 -5.37 -1.96 -0.87
CA ILE A 7 -5.87 -3.22 -0.33
C ILE A 7 -6.22 -4.10 -1.51
N ALA A 8 -5.59 -5.26 -1.58
CA ALA A 8 -5.74 -6.11 -2.75
C ALA A 8 -5.64 -7.59 -2.39
N ASN A 9 -6.18 -8.41 -3.27
CA ASN A 9 -5.99 -9.85 -3.21
C ASN A 9 -4.49 -10.15 -3.37
N ARG A 10 -3.98 -11.09 -2.60
CA ARG A 10 -2.57 -11.49 -2.65
C ARG A 10 -2.14 -11.91 -4.06
N SER A 11 -3.04 -12.46 -4.85
CA SER A 11 -2.74 -12.93 -6.21
C SER A 11 -2.19 -11.85 -7.13
N VAL A 12 -2.52 -10.58 -6.87
CA VAL A 12 -2.07 -9.45 -7.69
C VAL A 12 -1.03 -8.57 -7.01
N GLU A 13 -0.50 -8.99 -5.88
CA GLU A 13 0.49 -8.22 -5.14
C GLU A 13 1.70 -7.85 -6.00
N GLU A 14 2.32 -8.83 -6.65
CA GLU A 14 3.50 -8.57 -7.47
C GLU A 14 3.18 -7.69 -8.68
N ASN A 15 2.01 -7.87 -9.26
CA ASN A 15 1.57 -7.04 -10.37
C ASN A 15 1.47 -5.57 -9.96
N ILE A 16 0.94 -5.31 -8.76
CA ILE A 16 0.82 -3.95 -8.23
C ILE A 16 2.20 -3.36 -7.95
N LEU A 17 3.05 -4.11 -7.26
CA LEU A 17 4.40 -3.64 -6.94
C LEU A 17 5.22 -3.34 -8.20
N ASP A 18 5.14 -4.21 -9.19
CA ASP A 18 5.84 -4.01 -10.46
C ASP A 18 5.30 -2.79 -11.22
N ALA A 19 3.98 -2.61 -11.23
CA ALA A 19 3.38 -1.46 -11.91
C ALA A 19 3.78 -0.13 -11.24
N ILE A 20 3.79 -0.09 -9.90
CA ILE A 20 4.20 1.09 -9.15
C ILE A 20 5.68 1.39 -9.42
N LYS A 21 6.52 0.37 -9.43
CA LYS A 21 7.94 0.51 -9.73
C LYS A 21 8.17 1.03 -11.16
N PHE A 22 7.36 0.56 -12.11
CA PHE A 22 7.43 1.03 -13.50
C PHE A 22 7.18 2.54 -13.60
N GLU A 23 6.30 3.08 -12.73
CA GLU A 23 6.03 4.51 -12.66
C GLU A 23 7.13 5.28 -11.91
N SER A 24 8.21 4.62 -11.50
CA SER A 24 9.30 5.21 -10.71
C SER A 24 8.81 5.79 -9.38
N ALA A 25 7.84 5.14 -8.79
CA ALA A 25 7.22 5.57 -7.53
C ALA A 25 7.27 4.44 -6.50
N GLY A 26 6.84 4.73 -5.28
CA GLY A 26 6.61 3.72 -4.26
C GLY A 26 7.84 2.96 -3.83
N LYS A 27 8.99 3.63 -3.78
CA LYS A 27 10.25 2.99 -3.37
C LYS A 27 10.17 2.44 -1.95
N TYR A 28 9.50 3.16 -1.06
CA TYR A 28 9.36 2.77 0.34
C TYR A 28 7.90 2.49 0.65
N TYR A 29 7.64 1.32 1.20
CA TYR A 29 6.29 0.94 1.59
C TYR A 29 6.32 0.00 2.79
N THR A 30 5.18 -0.06 3.49
CA THR A 30 4.95 -1.03 4.55
C THR A 30 3.87 -1.99 4.08
N LYS A 31 4.08 -3.28 4.29
CA LYS A 31 3.13 -4.29 3.87
C LYS A 31 2.53 -5.02 5.07
N TYR A 32 1.20 -5.13 5.07
CA TYR A 32 0.50 -6.07 5.95
C TYR A 32 0.25 -7.33 5.12
N PRO A 33 0.94 -8.44 5.41
CA PRO A 33 1.03 -9.57 4.46
C PRO A 33 -0.19 -10.47 4.40
N SER A 34 -1.08 -10.40 5.38
CA SER A 34 -2.21 -11.31 5.44
C SER A 34 -3.32 -10.68 6.28
N ILE A 35 -4.40 -10.30 5.61
CA ILE A 35 -5.57 -9.72 6.26
C ILE A 35 -6.83 -10.37 5.72
N LEU A 36 -7.87 -10.35 6.52
CA LEU A 36 -9.18 -10.86 6.16
C LEU A 36 -10.14 -9.70 5.96
N GLY A 37 -11.07 -9.87 5.03
CA GLY A 37 -12.03 -8.82 4.75
C GLY A 37 -13.25 -9.32 4.01
N VAL A 38 -14.24 -8.46 3.91
CA VAL A 38 -15.46 -8.70 3.15
C VAL A 38 -15.60 -7.58 2.13
N GLY A 39 -15.71 -7.96 0.87
CA GLY A 39 -15.91 -7.01 -0.23
C GLY A 39 -16.99 -7.51 -1.17
N ASN A 40 -17.02 -6.93 -2.34
CA ASN A 40 -18.04 -7.29 -3.35
C ASN A 40 -17.94 -8.74 -3.80
N SER A 41 -16.77 -9.35 -3.67
CA SER A 41 -16.54 -10.75 -4.03
C SER A 41 -16.86 -11.72 -2.89
N GLY A 42 -17.39 -11.21 -1.76
CA GLY A 42 -17.67 -12.00 -0.57
C GLY A 42 -16.50 -12.03 0.40
N PRO A 43 -16.61 -12.77 1.50
CA PRO A 43 -15.56 -12.82 2.51
C PRO A 43 -14.31 -13.53 2.01
N ARG A 44 -13.15 -12.99 2.43
CA ARG A 44 -11.82 -13.57 2.18
C ARG A 44 -11.23 -13.95 3.52
N MET A 45 -11.53 -15.15 3.96
CA MET A 45 -11.23 -15.60 5.32
C MET A 45 -9.95 -16.44 5.42
N GLY A 46 -9.29 -16.71 4.30
CA GLY A 46 -8.04 -17.46 4.30
C GLY A 46 -8.18 -18.93 4.64
N ASP A 47 -9.37 -19.50 4.56
CA ASP A 47 -9.59 -20.91 4.82
C ASP A 47 -9.38 -21.77 3.57
N ALA A 48 -9.59 -23.09 3.69
CA ALA A 48 -9.35 -24.03 2.60
C ALA A 48 -10.30 -23.82 1.41
N ILE A 49 -11.46 -23.24 1.63
CA ILE A 49 -12.44 -22.93 0.59
C ILE A 49 -12.09 -21.62 -0.08
N TRP A 50 -11.54 -20.67 0.69
CA TRP A 50 -11.12 -19.35 0.23
C TRP A 50 -9.62 -19.18 0.49
N PRO A 51 -8.76 -19.84 -0.34
CA PRO A 51 -7.32 -19.87 -0.06
C PRO A 51 -6.62 -18.52 -0.25
N GLU A 52 -7.28 -17.58 -0.89
CA GLU A 52 -6.70 -16.27 -1.17
C GLU A 52 -6.97 -15.29 -0.04
N GLU A 53 -5.94 -14.59 0.35
CA GLU A 53 -6.00 -13.56 1.39
C GLU A 53 -5.71 -12.21 0.78
N ASN A 54 -6.10 -11.16 1.48
CA ASN A 54 -5.78 -9.80 1.08
C ASN A 54 -4.48 -9.34 1.72
N ILE A 55 -3.87 -8.34 1.10
CA ILE A 55 -2.71 -7.63 1.62
C ILE A 55 -3.03 -6.15 1.66
N ILE A 56 -2.30 -5.40 2.47
CA ILE A 56 -2.33 -3.94 2.45
C ILE A 56 -0.93 -3.43 2.20
N LEU A 57 -0.79 -2.54 1.22
CA LEU A 57 0.44 -1.80 0.98
C LEU A 57 0.19 -0.37 1.43
N VAL A 58 1.05 0.16 2.28
CA VAL A 58 0.94 1.53 2.80
C VAL A 58 2.12 2.34 2.30
N TYR A 59 1.80 3.48 1.69
CA TYR A 59 2.79 4.44 1.20
C TYR A 59 2.57 5.79 1.89
N TRP A 60 3.67 6.50 2.14
CA TRP A 60 3.64 7.89 2.59
C TRP A 60 4.30 8.70 1.50
N CYS A 61 3.58 9.60 0.85
CA CYS A 61 4.08 10.23 -0.36
C CYS A 61 3.53 11.64 -0.57
N GLU A 62 4.07 12.33 -1.56
CA GLU A 62 3.56 13.61 -2.01
C GLU A 62 2.57 13.43 -3.17
N ASP A 63 1.92 14.52 -3.58
CA ASP A 63 0.82 14.45 -4.56
C ASP A 63 1.22 13.88 -5.91
N ASP A 64 2.41 14.18 -6.39
CA ASP A 64 2.88 13.66 -7.67
C ASP A 64 3.08 12.15 -7.64
N GLU A 65 3.64 11.64 -6.55
CA GLU A 65 3.82 10.21 -6.36
C GLU A 65 2.47 9.50 -6.17
N LEU A 66 1.52 10.17 -5.50
CA LEU A 66 0.16 9.64 -5.37
C LEU A 66 -0.46 9.37 -6.74
N ARG A 67 -0.31 10.30 -7.68
CA ARG A 67 -0.85 10.12 -9.03
C ARG A 67 -0.19 8.96 -9.77
N SER A 68 1.11 8.79 -9.57
CA SER A 68 1.83 7.66 -10.16
C SER A 68 1.34 6.33 -9.61
N ILE A 69 1.14 6.25 -8.30
CA ILE A 69 0.61 5.04 -7.67
C ILE A 69 -0.83 4.77 -8.16
N GLU A 70 -1.65 5.80 -8.25
CA GLU A 70 -3.02 5.68 -8.75
C GLU A 70 -3.04 5.10 -10.18
N ARG A 71 -2.19 5.62 -11.07
CA ARG A 71 -2.11 5.10 -12.44
C ARG A 71 -1.70 3.63 -12.47
N ALA A 72 -0.73 3.26 -11.64
CA ALA A 72 -0.26 1.89 -11.54
C ALA A 72 -1.38 0.95 -11.07
N VAL A 73 -2.08 1.34 -10.01
CA VAL A 73 -3.16 0.53 -9.45
C VAL A 73 -4.32 0.41 -10.46
N ALA A 74 -4.66 1.50 -11.11
CA ALA A 74 -5.71 1.49 -12.14
C ALA A 74 -5.35 0.56 -13.30
N TYR A 75 -4.09 0.55 -13.71
CA TYR A 75 -3.61 -0.35 -14.76
C TYR A 75 -3.81 -1.82 -14.37
N VAL A 76 -3.43 -2.17 -13.15
CA VAL A 76 -3.57 -3.55 -12.67
C VAL A 76 -5.04 -3.94 -12.54
N LYS A 77 -5.88 -3.05 -12.02
CA LYS A 77 -7.32 -3.31 -11.90
C LYS A 77 -7.96 -3.54 -13.27
N LYS A 78 -7.56 -2.78 -14.27
CA LYS A 78 -8.05 -2.96 -15.63
C LYS A 78 -7.65 -4.31 -16.21
N LYS A 79 -6.43 -4.76 -15.90
CA LYS A 79 -5.91 -6.05 -16.38
C LYS A 79 -6.53 -7.23 -15.65
N PHE A 80 -6.86 -7.06 -14.36
CA PHE A 80 -7.43 -8.12 -13.53
C PHE A 80 -8.75 -7.64 -12.90
N PRO A 81 -9.80 -7.44 -13.72
CA PRO A 81 -11.02 -6.79 -13.24
C PRO A 81 -11.79 -7.60 -12.20
N ASN A 82 -11.57 -8.90 -12.13
CA ASN A 82 -12.26 -9.77 -11.16
C ASN A 82 -11.54 -9.86 -9.82
N GLU A 83 -10.32 -9.34 -9.73
CA GLU A 83 -9.59 -9.33 -8.48
C GLU A 83 -9.95 -8.12 -7.64
N GLY A 84 -10.06 -8.31 -6.33
CA GLY A 84 -10.35 -7.21 -5.40
C GLY A 84 -9.16 -6.30 -5.25
N ILE A 85 -9.29 -5.07 -5.70
CA ILE A 85 -8.26 -4.04 -5.54
C ILE A 85 -8.97 -2.74 -5.16
N LYS A 86 -8.58 -2.17 -4.03
CA LYS A 86 -9.09 -0.88 -3.55
C LYS A 86 -7.91 -0.01 -3.18
N MET A 87 -8.04 1.28 -3.45
CA MET A 87 -7.04 2.25 -3.08
C MET A 87 -7.69 3.41 -2.35
N TYR A 88 -7.12 3.80 -1.23
CA TYR A 88 -7.57 4.93 -0.45
C TYR A 88 -6.40 5.88 -0.24
N SER A 89 -6.67 7.17 -0.21
CA SER A 89 -5.68 8.17 0.15
C SER A 89 -6.22 9.06 1.24
N LEU A 90 -5.36 9.44 2.15
CA LEU A 90 -5.71 10.32 3.27
C LEU A 90 -4.68 11.45 3.34
N PRO A 91 -5.09 12.69 3.00
CA PRO A 91 -4.19 13.82 3.04
C PRO A 91 -3.93 14.28 4.49
N GLY A 92 -2.93 15.12 4.66
CA GLY A 92 -2.65 15.72 5.95
C GLY A 92 -1.78 14.88 6.87
N ALA A 93 -1.14 13.85 6.35
CA ALA A 93 -0.17 13.08 7.12
C ALA A 93 1.05 13.95 7.42
N GLN A 94 1.62 13.75 8.60
CA GLN A 94 2.82 14.48 9.02
C GLN A 94 3.90 13.50 9.45
N ILE A 95 5.11 13.75 8.99
CA ILE A 95 6.27 13.03 9.49
C ILE A 95 6.81 13.79 10.71
N HIS A 96 7.15 13.07 11.75
CA HIS A 96 7.71 13.64 12.96
C HIS A 96 9.23 13.50 12.94
N ALA A 97 9.85 14.30 12.10
CA ALA A 97 11.31 14.27 11.88
C ALA A 97 12.10 14.55 13.15
N GLN A 98 11.53 15.31 14.07
CA GLN A 98 12.17 15.59 15.34
C GLN A 98 12.42 14.35 16.20
N ILE A 99 11.69 13.27 15.96
CA ILE A 99 11.93 12.00 16.67
C ILE A 99 13.33 11.49 16.35
N GLU A 100 13.71 11.51 15.08
CA GLU A 100 15.04 11.08 14.64
C GLU A 100 16.11 12.07 15.10
N GLU A 101 15.82 13.37 15.07
CA GLU A 101 16.72 14.41 15.52
C GLU A 101 17.02 14.29 17.03
N GLU A 102 15.98 14.09 17.84
CA GLU A 102 16.13 13.92 19.29
C GLU A 102 16.95 12.67 19.62
N ALA A 103 16.72 11.57 18.91
CA ALA A 103 17.50 10.35 19.09
C ALA A 103 18.98 10.58 18.78
N ALA A 104 19.28 11.30 17.70
CA ALA A 104 20.65 11.62 17.29
C ALA A 104 21.33 12.54 18.32
N GLU A 105 20.63 13.53 18.85
CA GLU A 105 21.14 14.43 19.88
C GLU A 105 21.46 13.68 21.18
N THR A 106 20.58 12.78 21.59
CA THR A 106 20.79 11.94 22.77
C THR A 106 22.06 11.10 22.63
N GLN A 107 22.25 10.50 21.46
CA GLN A 107 23.44 9.70 21.20
C GLN A 107 24.71 10.55 21.23
N LYS A 108 24.65 11.78 20.73
CA LYS A 108 25.78 12.69 20.76
C LYS A 108 26.08 13.18 22.17
N GLY A 109 25.07 13.32 23.00
CA GLY A 109 25.21 13.79 24.38
C GLY A 109 25.80 12.75 25.32
N GLU A 110 25.83 11.53 24.91
CA GLU A 110 26.43 10.43 25.68
C GLU A 110 27.92 10.31 25.43
#